data_b6bcd858aefcab5c6f7f1bdbfd7db45a
#
_entry.id   b6bcd858aefcab5c6f7f1bdbfd7db45a
#
_cell.length_a   1.000
_cell.length_b   1.000
_cell.length_c   1.000
_cell.angle_alpha   90.00
_cell.angle_beta   90.00
_cell.angle_gamma   90.00
#
_symmetry.space_group_name_H-M   'P 1'
#
loop_
_entity.id
_entity.type
_entity.pdbx_description
1 polymer ?
#
loop_
_entity_poly.entity_id
_entity_poly.type
_entity_poly.pdbx_seq_one_letter_code
_entity_poly.pdbx_strand_id
1 'polypeptide(L)'
;MRPAKTEAPAVGAAQGFGEQTSDDTPDCAGAGSALSLSTVKDEARMDSRLLAEGLGLQHRSVFKLISDNRADFAALGKVRFEIAASPGSVTGQASKFALLNEDQCYLLLTYSRNTEPVRALKLRLVQAFRDARSAAEVRRAEYLPGYHQLHDDIQALAAGSANARFVHLNVNKLVNRTAGLDAGERGSAALPKLAAVILAQSLAARAMRGAGDHHEGFARAKVALHTLQSLLQLAGPEGHGA
;
A
#
# COMPACT_ATOMS: atom_id res chain seq x y z
N MET A 1 -61.06 -41.40 -37.15
CA MET A 1 -59.71 -41.75 -36.62
C MET A 1 -59.26 -40.69 -35.65
N ARG A 2 -59.31 -40.99 -34.37
CA ARG A 2 -58.86 -40.07 -33.28
C ARG A 2 -57.43 -40.48 -32.88
N PRO A 3 -56.56 -39.56 -32.64
CA PRO A 3 -55.26 -39.91 -32.09
C PRO A 3 -55.30 -40.04 -30.55
N ALA A 4 -54.40 -40.86 -30.03
CA ALA A 4 -54.27 -41.32 -28.66
C ALA A 4 -53.82 -40.23 -27.71
N LYS A 5 -54.33 -40.25 -26.46
CA LYS A 5 -53.88 -39.52 -25.32
C LYS A 5 -52.51 -40.06 -24.85
N THR A 6 -51.54 -39.19 -24.66
CA THR A 6 -50.31 -39.48 -23.94
C THR A 6 -50.43 -38.95 -22.51
N GLU A 7 -50.39 -39.85 -21.53
CA GLU A 7 -50.34 -39.55 -20.10
C GLU A 7 -49.02 -38.92 -19.71
N ALA A 8 -49.09 -37.93 -18.83
CA ALA A 8 -47.94 -37.33 -18.17
C ALA A 8 -47.52 -38.20 -16.95
N PRO A 9 -46.23 -38.41 -16.69
CA PRO A 9 -45.80 -39.08 -15.49
C PRO A 9 -45.74 -38.16 -14.27
N ALA A 10 -45.99 -38.77 -13.12
CA ALA A 10 -46.19 -38.20 -11.81
C ALA A 10 -44.97 -37.44 -11.25
N VAL A 11 -45.30 -36.43 -10.48
CA VAL A 11 -44.38 -35.62 -9.65
C VAL A 11 -43.75 -36.52 -8.58
N GLY A 12 -42.44 -36.73 -8.67
CA GLY A 12 -41.62 -37.37 -7.65
C GLY A 12 -41.18 -36.34 -6.60
N ALA A 13 -41.23 -36.78 -5.34
CA ALA A 13 -41.03 -36.03 -4.13
C ALA A 13 -39.67 -35.30 -4.06
N ALA A 14 -39.71 -34.08 -3.50
CA ALA A 14 -38.55 -33.29 -3.11
C ALA A 14 -37.72 -34.04 -2.05
N GLN A 15 -36.49 -34.38 -2.41
CA GLN A 15 -35.45 -34.72 -1.43
C GLN A 15 -34.68 -33.44 -1.09
N GLY A 16 -34.56 -33.20 0.23
CA GLY A 16 -33.94 -32.02 0.78
C GLY A 16 -32.46 -31.88 0.38
N PHE A 17 -32.13 -30.70 -0.14
CA PHE A 17 -30.77 -30.26 -0.26
C PHE A 17 -30.25 -29.95 1.15
N GLY A 18 -29.43 -30.86 1.67
CA GLY A 18 -28.60 -30.59 2.83
C GLY A 18 -27.61 -29.49 2.46
N GLU A 19 -27.73 -28.38 3.14
CA GLU A 19 -26.80 -27.26 3.13
C GLU A 19 -25.50 -27.71 3.81
N GLN A 20 -24.57 -28.23 3.00
CA GLN A 20 -23.17 -28.36 3.41
C GLN A 20 -22.51 -27.03 3.09
N THR A 21 -22.46 -26.16 4.09
CA THR A 21 -21.52 -25.04 4.15
C THR A 21 -20.11 -25.62 4.32
N SER A 22 -19.49 -26.00 3.22
CA SER A 22 -18.06 -26.16 3.15
C SER A 22 -17.45 -24.77 3.12
N ASP A 23 -16.93 -24.34 4.24
CA ASP A 23 -16.08 -23.16 4.41
C ASP A 23 -14.70 -23.46 3.75
N ASP A 24 -14.71 -23.57 2.42
CA ASP A 24 -13.51 -23.62 1.61
C ASP A 24 -13.07 -22.17 1.30
N THR A 25 -12.61 -21.46 2.32
CA THR A 25 -11.69 -20.37 2.12
C THR A 25 -10.38 -21.01 1.63
N PRO A 26 -9.95 -20.76 0.36
CA PRO A 26 -8.65 -21.24 -0.05
C PRO A 26 -7.61 -20.52 0.80
N ASP A 27 -6.93 -21.30 1.62
CA ASP A 27 -5.74 -20.91 2.37
C ASP A 27 -4.67 -20.44 1.37
N CYS A 28 -4.67 -19.14 1.08
CA CYS A 28 -3.66 -18.47 0.24
C CYS A 28 -2.38 -18.21 1.03
N ALA A 29 -2.01 -19.11 1.93
CA ALA A 29 -0.71 -19.11 2.62
C ALA A 29 0.40 -19.66 1.69
N GLY A 30 0.47 -19.15 0.48
CA GLY A 30 1.68 -19.22 -0.34
C GLY A 30 2.48 -17.95 -0.07
N ALA A 31 3.67 -18.09 0.52
CA ALA A 31 4.64 -17.01 0.76
C ALA A 31 5.04 -16.31 -0.57
N GLY A 32 4.12 -15.55 -1.13
CA GLY A 32 4.36 -14.68 -2.26
C GLY A 32 4.87 -13.35 -1.74
N SER A 33 6.13 -13.04 -2.04
CA SER A 33 6.73 -11.73 -1.83
C SER A 33 5.70 -10.63 -2.16
N ALA A 34 5.42 -9.75 -1.20
CA ALA A 34 4.48 -8.65 -1.40
C ALA A 34 4.92 -7.83 -2.61
N LEU A 35 4.00 -7.56 -3.54
CA LEU A 35 4.28 -6.72 -4.69
C LEU A 35 4.61 -5.31 -4.19
N SER A 36 5.88 -4.92 -4.30
CA SER A 36 6.34 -3.60 -3.91
C SER A 36 6.12 -2.60 -5.04
N LEU A 37 5.28 -1.59 -4.79
CA LEU A 37 5.11 -0.45 -5.69
C LEU A 37 6.06 0.68 -5.29
N SER A 38 6.66 1.32 -6.27
CA SER A 38 7.45 2.53 -6.10
C SER A 38 6.58 3.76 -6.35
N THR A 39 6.64 4.76 -5.49
CA THR A 39 5.93 6.03 -5.71
C THR A 39 6.86 7.01 -6.41
N VAL A 40 6.48 7.47 -7.59
CA VAL A 40 7.23 8.45 -8.37
C VAL A 40 6.32 9.60 -8.75
N LYS A 41 6.56 10.79 -8.20
CA LYS A 41 5.73 11.99 -8.39
C LYS A 41 4.25 11.70 -8.05
N ASP A 42 4.00 11.15 -6.88
CA ASP A 42 2.68 10.77 -6.35
C ASP A 42 1.92 9.70 -7.16
N GLU A 43 2.56 9.08 -8.14
CA GLU A 43 2.01 7.97 -8.92
C GLU A 43 2.67 6.65 -8.50
N ALA A 44 1.84 5.65 -8.17
CA ALA A 44 2.31 4.30 -7.90
C ALA A 44 2.77 3.62 -9.19
N ARG A 45 3.96 3.03 -9.18
CA ARG A 45 4.56 2.36 -10.33
C ARG A 45 5.14 1.01 -9.94
N MET A 46 5.06 0.08 -10.86
CA MET A 46 5.59 -1.28 -10.71
C MET A 46 6.87 -1.44 -11.53
N ASP A 47 7.87 -2.07 -10.92
CA ASP A 47 9.10 -2.46 -11.59
C ASP A 47 8.85 -3.63 -12.56
N SER A 48 9.28 -3.49 -13.81
CA SER A 48 9.14 -4.53 -14.82
C SER A 48 9.92 -5.83 -14.51
N ARG A 49 10.89 -5.78 -13.61
CA ARG A 49 11.62 -6.97 -13.13
C ARG A 49 10.74 -7.81 -12.22
N LEU A 50 10.03 -7.17 -11.30
CA LEU A 50 9.07 -7.83 -10.42
C LEU A 50 7.87 -8.40 -11.20
N LEU A 51 7.41 -7.67 -12.24
CA LEU A 51 6.38 -8.19 -13.14
C LEU A 51 6.88 -9.42 -13.91
N ALA A 52 8.11 -9.42 -14.40
CA ALA A 52 8.68 -10.56 -15.09
C ALA A 52 8.77 -11.79 -14.19
N GLU A 53 9.22 -11.60 -12.95
CA GLU A 53 9.27 -12.65 -11.93
C GLU A 53 7.87 -13.22 -11.66
N GLY A 54 6.88 -12.35 -11.42
CA GLY A 54 5.50 -12.77 -11.18
C GLY A 54 4.82 -13.44 -12.38
N LEU A 55 5.27 -13.16 -13.60
CA LEU A 55 4.82 -13.82 -14.83
C LEU A 55 5.56 -15.14 -15.12
N GLY A 56 6.62 -15.46 -14.37
CA GLY A 56 7.51 -16.59 -14.67
C GLY A 56 8.31 -16.40 -15.95
N LEU A 57 8.59 -15.15 -16.35
CA LEU A 57 9.29 -14.79 -17.56
C LEU A 57 10.66 -14.17 -17.25
N GLN A 58 11.58 -14.28 -18.18
CA GLN A 58 12.83 -13.53 -18.08
C GLN A 58 12.56 -12.03 -18.27
N HIS A 59 13.19 -11.19 -17.46
CA HIS A 59 13.05 -9.73 -17.54
C HIS A 59 13.36 -9.19 -18.95
N ARG A 60 14.37 -9.77 -19.64
CA ARG A 60 14.71 -9.40 -21.02
C ARG A 60 13.52 -9.53 -21.97
N SER A 61 12.70 -10.59 -21.81
CA SER A 61 11.52 -10.83 -22.65
C SER A 61 10.43 -9.78 -22.40
N VAL A 62 10.18 -9.47 -21.12
CA VAL A 62 9.21 -8.44 -20.73
C VAL A 62 9.69 -7.06 -21.18
N PHE A 63 10.97 -6.74 -21.01
CA PHE A 63 11.52 -5.47 -21.46
C PHE A 63 11.48 -5.31 -22.97
N LYS A 64 11.74 -6.39 -23.73
CA LYS A 64 11.59 -6.41 -25.18
C LYS A 64 10.15 -6.16 -25.59
N LEU A 65 9.18 -6.83 -24.95
CA LEU A 65 7.75 -6.64 -25.21
C LEU A 65 7.32 -5.17 -25.02
N ILE A 66 7.76 -4.53 -23.93
CA ILE A 66 7.51 -3.10 -23.67
C ILE A 66 8.15 -2.22 -24.75
N SER A 67 9.35 -2.57 -25.20
CA SER A 67 10.09 -1.81 -26.20
C SER A 67 9.48 -1.93 -27.60
N ASP A 68 9.07 -3.13 -27.98
CA ASP A 68 8.43 -3.42 -29.27
C ASP A 68 7.05 -2.75 -29.42
N ASN A 69 6.31 -2.64 -28.30
CA ASN A 69 4.98 -2.01 -28.25
C ASN A 69 5.01 -0.61 -27.60
N ARG A 70 6.11 0.09 -27.73
CA ARG A 70 6.32 1.38 -27.02
C ARG A 70 5.24 2.42 -27.27
N ALA A 71 4.64 2.43 -28.45
CA ALA A 71 3.58 3.37 -28.79
C ALA A 71 2.33 3.14 -27.93
N ASP A 72 1.93 1.89 -27.74
CA ASP A 72 0.75 1.52 -26.95
C ASP A 72 0.96 1.85 -25.46
N PHE A 73 2.16 1.54 -24.93
CA PHE A 73 2.52 1.94 -23.56
C PHE A 73 2.57 3.46 -23.39
N ALA A 74 3.04 4.20 -24.39
CA ALA A 74 3.11 5.66 -24.34
C ALA A 74 1.73 6.32 -24.40
N ALA A 75 0.76 5.69 -25.06
CA ALA A 75 -0.64 6.17 -25.09
C ALA A 75 -1.29 6.16 -23.69
N LEU A 76 -0.84 5.25 -22.81
CA LEU A 76 -1.29 5.13 -21.41
C LEU A 76 -0.44 5.96 -20.41
N GLY A 77 0.43 6.81 -20.93
CA GLY A 77 1.29 7.67 -20.14
C GLY A 77 2.78 7.45 -20.38
N LYS A 78 3.61 8.31 -19.78
CA LYS A 78 5.06 8.26 -19.98
C LYS A 78 5.67 7.04 -19.32
N VAL A 79 6.23 6.11 -20.11
CA VAL A 79 7.05 5.01 -19.59
C VAL A 79 8.35 5.58 -19.02
N ARG A 80 8.65 5.25 -17.78
CA ARG A 80 9.90 5.65 -17.11
C ARG A 80 10.88 4.49 -17.16
N PHE A 81 12.12 4.80 -17.48
CA PHE A 81 13.21 3.84 -17.45
C PHE A 81 14.25 4.24 -16.42
N GLU A 82 14.70 3.27 -15.65
CA GLU A 82 15.75 3.42 -14.67
C GLU A 82 16.85 2.39 -14.90
N ILE A 83 18.00 2.65 -14.30
CA ILE A 83 19.16 1.74 -14.35
C ILE A 83 19.58 1.50 -12.91
N ALA A 84 19.55 0.25 -12.48
CA ALA A 84 20.04 -0.17 -11.17
C ALA A 84 20.64 -1.56 -11.24
N ALA A 85 21.40 -1.93 -10.21
CA ALA A 85 21.91 -3.28 -10.06
C ALA A 85 20.74 -4.29 -10.08
N SER A 86 20.93 -5.41 -10.75
CA SER A 86 19.92 -6.48 -10.73
C SER A 86 19.85 -7.09 -9.34
N PRO A 87 18.64 -7.29 -8.77
CA PRO A 87 18.48 -8.00 -7.51
C PRO A 87 19.18 -9.36 -7.57
N GLY A 88 20.05 -9.68 -6.60
CA GLY A 88 20.79 -10.94 -6.56
C GLY A 88 22.03 -11.04 -7.48
N SER A 89 22.39 -9.98 -8.20
CA SER A 89 23.62 -9.98 -9.00
C SER A 89 24.86 -9.85 -8.12
N VAL A 90 25.66 -10.90 -8.06
CA VAL A 90 26.95 -10.91 -7.35
C VAL A 90 27.97 -9.95 -8.00
N THR A 91 27.83 -9.67 -9.30
CA THR A 91 28.74 -8.82 -10.08
C THR A 91 28.32 -7.34 -10.09
N GLY A 92 27.20 -6.99 -9.48
CA GLY A 92 26.70 -5.60 -9.46
C GLY A 92 26.33 -5.04 -10.84
N GLN A 93 26.19 -5.90 -11.87
CA GLN A 93 25.88 -5.45 -13.22
C GLN A 93 24.56 -4.70 -13.25
N ALA A 94 24.60 -3.44 -13.69
CA ALA A 94 23.43 -2.61 -13.83
C ALA A 94 22.55 -3.08 -14.99
N SER A 95 21.25 -3.19 -14.75
CA SER A 95 20.24 -3.49 -15.77
C SER A 95 19.27 -2.33 -15.91
N LYS A 96 18.85 -2.08 -17.16
CA LYS A 96 17.82 -1.11 -17.47
C LYS A 96 16.44 -1.77 -17.29
N PHE A 97 15.54 -1.12 -16.57
CA PHE A 97 14.17 -1.60 -16.35
C PHE A 97 13.15 -0.46 -16.52
N ALA A 98 11.89 -0.83 -16.65
CA ALA A 98 10.79 0.10 -16.79
C ALA A 98 10.00 0.19 -15.48
N LEU A 99 9.60 1.41 -15.12
CA LEU A 99 8.61 1.67 -14.08
C LEU A 99 7.27 1.96 -14.77
N LEU A 100 6.35 1.02 -14.69
CA LEU A 100 5.05 1.04 -15.33
C LEU A 100 3.99 1.56 -14.36
N ASN A 101 3.09 2.42 -14.84
CA ASN A 101 1.90 2.80 -14.10
C ASN A 101 0.86 1.67 -14.14
N GLU A 102 -0.28 1.87 -13.48
CA GLU A 102 -1.35 0.87 -13.35
C GLU A 102 -1.85 0.39 -14.71
N ASP A 103 -2.19 1.31 -15.60
CA ASP A 103 -2.74 0.99 -16.94
C ASP A 103 -1.71 0.26 -17.81
N GLN A 104 -0.46 0.69 -17.75
CA GLN A 104 0.65 0.03 -18.45
C GLN A 104 0.90 -1.40 -17.91
N CYS A 105 0.73 -1.61 -16.61
CA CYS A 105 0.78 -2.96 -16.04
C CYS A 105 -0.36 -3.84 -16.56
N TYR A 106 -1.58 -3.31 -16.62
CA TYR A 106 -2.72 -4.04 -17.16
C TYR A 106 -2.54 -4.34 -18.65
N LEU A 107 -2.05 -3.39 -19.43
CA LEU A 107 -1.71 -3.62 -20.84
C LEU A 107 -0.68 -4.76 -20.98
N LEU A 108 0.40 -4.75 -20.20
CA LEU A 108 1.39 -5.83 -20.21
C LEU A 108 0.74 -7.20 -19.93
N LEU A 109 -0.20 -7.26 -18.99
CA LEU A 109 -0.89 -8.49 -18.63
C LEU A 109 -1.84 -8.98 -19.73
N THR A 110 -2.31 -8.11 -20.64
CA THR A 110 -3.11 -8.53 -21.80
C THR A 110 -2.30 -9.30 -22.82
N TYR A 111 -1.00 -9.02 -22.92
CA TYR A 111 -0.09 -9.77 -23.81
C TYR A 111 0.35 -11.12 -23.23
N SER A 112 0.02 -11.39 -21.97
CA SER A 112 0.43 -12.61 -21.27
C SER A 112 -0.64 -13.70 -21.36
N ARG A 113 -0.23 -14.97 -21.45
CA ARG A 113 -1.15 -16.11 -21.40
C ARG A 113 -1.87 -16.16 -20.05
N ASN A 114 -3.13 -16.54 -20.05
CA ASN A 114 -3.96 -16.57 -18.84
C ASN A 114 -3.77 -17.88 -18.07
N THR A 115 -2.57 -18.15 -17.59
CA THR A 115 -2.24 -19.28 -16.72
C THR A 115 -2.63 -18.97 -15.26
N GLU A 116 -2.69 -20.01 -14.42
CA GLU A 116 -3.03 -19.84 -13.01
C GLU A 116 -2.10 -18.86 -12.26
N PRO A 117 -0.75 -18.94 -12.39
CA PRO A 117 0.14 -17.96 -11.77
C PRO A 117 -0.11 -16.54 -12.27
N VAL A 118 -0.42 -16.37 -13.55
CA VAL A 118 -0.72 -15.06 -14.14
C VAL A 118 -2.04 -14.50 -13.60
N ARG A 119 -3.06 -15.35 -13.40
CA ARG A 119 -4.32 -14.91 -12.76
C ARG A 119 -4.09 -14.43 -11.32
N ALA A 120 -3.31 -15.19 -10.54
CA ALA A 120 -2.95 -14.81 -9.18
C ALA A 120 -2.17 -13.48 -9.16
N LEU A 121 -1.22 -13.29 -10.08
CA LEU A 121 -0.50 -12.02 -10.23
C LEU A 121 -1.45 -10.86 -10.57
N LYS A 122 -2.39 -11.05 -11.50
CA LYS A 122 -3.40 -10.04 -11.86
C LYS A 122 -4.18 -9.58 -10.64
N LEU A 123 -4.66 -10.53 -9.82
CA LEU A 123 -5.41 -10.21 -8.60
C LEU A 123 -4.57 -9.40 -7.60
N ARG A 124 -3.35 -9.87 -7.32
CA ARG A 124 -2.43 -9.16 -6.41
C ARG A 124 -2.09 -7.76 -6.92
N LEU A 125 -1.92 -7.59 -8.22
CA LEU A 125 -1.61 -6.31 -8.83
C LEU A 125 -2.76 -5.31 -8.68
N VAL A 126 -4.00 -5.76 -8.94
CA VAL A 126 -5.21 -4.94 -8.74
C VAL A 126 -5.33 -4.51 -7.28
N GLN A 127 -5.11 -5.44 -6.34
CA GLN A 127 -5.13 -5.12 -4.91
C GLN A 127 -4.05 -4.10 -4.54
N ALA A 128 -2.80 -4.31 -4.98
CA ALA A 128 -1.69 -3.40 -4.67
C ALA A 128 -1.94 -1.98 -5.19
N PHE A 129 -2.42 -1.81 -6.41
CA PHE A 129 -2.75 -0.48 -6.94
C PHE A 129 -3.95 0.16 -6.25
N ARG A 130 -4.98 -0.62 -5.90
CA ARG A 130 -6.10 -0.12 -5.11
C ARG A 130 -5.64 0.40 -3.75
N ASP A 131 -4.81 -0.37 -3.06
CA ASP A 131 -4.29 0.02 -1.74
C ASP A 131 -3.39 1.26 -1.84
N ALA A 132 -2.58 1.35 -2.90
CA ALA A 132 -1.77 2.53 -3.17
C ALA A 132 -2.62 3.79 -3.44
N ARG A 133 -3.72 3.67 -4.20
CA ARG A 133 -4.65 4.80 -4.42
C ARG A 133 -5.33 5.22 -3.13
N SER A 134 -5.82 4.27 -2.34
CA SER A 134 -6.44 4.57 -1.04
C SER A 134 -5.45 5.27 -0.10
N ALA A 135 -4.19 4.80 -0.05
CA ALA A 135 -3.15 5.44 0.75
C ALA A 135 -2.83 6.87 0.26
N ALA A 136 -2.81 7.09 -1.06
CA ALA A 136 -2.58 8.42 -1.64
C ALA A 136 -3.74 9.38 -1.33
N GLU A 137 -4.99 8.90 -1.36
CA GLU A 137 -6.17 9.68 -1.01
C GLU A 137 -6.16 10.09 0.47
N VAL A 138 -5.95 9.14 1.38
CA VAL A 138 -5.83 9.41 2.82
C VAL A 138 -4.68 10.37 3.11
N ARG A 139 -3.56 10.23 2.41
CA ARG A 139 -2.43 11.16 2.53
C ARG A 139 -2.82 12.58 2.17
N ARG A 140 -3.55 12.76 1.08
CA ARG A 140 -3.99 14.09 0.62
C ARG A 140 -5.09 14.68 1.50
N ALA A 141 -6.08 13.87 1.87
CA ALA A 141 -7.27 14.32 2.59
C ALA A 141 -7.03 14.54 4.09
N GLU A 142 -6.18 13.73 4.71
CA GLU A 142 -6.05 13.71 6.17
C GLU A 142 -4.62 14.01 6.65
N TYR A 143 -3.61 13.32 6.08
CA TYR A 143 -2.24 13.48 6.56
C TYR A 143 -1.68 14.89 6.32
N LEU A 144 -1.80 15.45 5.11
CA LEU A 144 -1.25 16.76 4.79
C LEU A 144 -1.91 17.89 5.59
N PRO A 145 -3.25 17.97 5.69
CA PRO A 145 -3.90 18.97 6.54
C PRO A 145 -3.48 18.85 8.01
N GLY A 146 -3.44 17.64 8.56
CA GLY A 146 -2.97 17.40 9.94
C GLY A 146 -1.51 17.79 10.16
N TYR A 147 -0.65 17.53 9.18
CA TYR A 147 0.75 17.95 9.20
C TYR A 147 0.89 19.47 9.22
N HIS A 148 0.17 20.20 8.36
CA HIS A 148 0.19 21.65 8.31
C HIS A 148 -0.34 22.25 9.60
N GLN A 149 -1.47 21.76 10.11
CA GLN A 149 -2.03 22.21 11.38
C GLN A 149 -1.03 22.04 12.55
N LEU A 150 -0.40 20.87 12.68
CA LEU A 150 0.60 20.63 13.71
C LEU A 150 1.80 21.55 13.52
N HIS A 151 2.23 21.81 12.29
CA HIS A 151 3.33 22.72 11.97
C HIS A 151 3.02 24.14 12.45
N ASP A 152 1.83 24.65 12.15
CA ASP A 152 1.39 25.99 12.55
C ASP A 152 1.26 26.12 14.07
N ASP A 153 0.71 25.12 14.75
CA ASP A 153 0.61 25.06 16.22
C ASP A 153 2.00 25.09 16.86
N ILE A 154 2.98 24.35 16.33
CA ILE A 154 4.36 24.37 16.81
C ILE A 154 5.02 25.73 16.55
N GLN A 155 4.81 26.30 15.37
CA GLN A 155 5.37 27.60 15.02
C GLN A 155 4.87 28.70 15.94
N ALA A 156 3.58 28.70 16.26
CA ALA A 156 2.98 29.65 17.19
C ALA A 156 3.57 29.53 18.60
N LEU A 157 3.72 28.29 19.13
CA LEU A 157 4.30 28.05 20.45
C LEU A 157 5.80 28.34 20.53
N ALA A 158 6.53 28.17 19.45
CA ALA A 158 7.97 28.42 19.38
C ALA A 158 8.31 29.84 18.93
N ALA A 159 7.31 30.71 18.71
CA ALA A 159 7.51 32.09 18.27
C ALA A 159 8.43 32.83 19.25
N GLY A 160 9.48 33.44 18.71
CA GLY A 160 10.48 34.14 19.51
C GLY A 160 11.56 33.26 20.18
N SER A 161 11.50 31.94 20.05
CA SER A 161 12.53 31.02 20.54
C SER A 161 13.66 30.85 19.52
N ALA A 162 14.90 30.98 19.97
CA ALA A 162 16.09 30.66 19.17
C ALA A 162 16.14 29.17 18.74
N ASN A 163 15.38 28.32 19.44
CA ASN A 163 15.32 26.87 19.22
C ASN A 163 14.11 26.40 18.39
N ALA A 164 13.33 27.30 17.79
CA ALA A 164 12.10 27.02 17.09
C ALA A 164 12.23 25.82 16.08
N ARG A 165 13.31 25.83 15.28
CA ARG A 165 13.56 24.73 14.31
C ARG A 165 13.75 23.36 14.97
N PHE A 166 14.31 23.30 16.17
CA PHE A 166 14.54 22.06 16.90
C PHE A 166 13.24 21.53 17.52
N VAL A 167 12.30 22.41 17.88
CA VAL A 167 10.98 22.02 18.38
C VAL A 167 10.25 21.23 17.30
N HIS A 168 10.19 21.74 16.06
CA HIS A 168 9.62 21.04 14.92
C HIS A 168 10.28 19.67 14.71
N LEU A 169 11.61 19.62 14.71
CA LEU A 169 12.34 18.39 14.50
C LEU A 169 12.02 17.34 15.58
N ASN A 170 11.98 17.77 16.86
CA ASN A 170 11.76 16.88 17.99
C ASN A 170 10.33 16.35 18.03
N VAL A 171 9.31 17.20 17.75
CA VAL A 171 7.91 16.75 17.66
C VAL A 171 7.73 15.78 16.51
N ASN A 172 8.30 16.05 15.34
CA ASN A 172 8.22 15.14 14.20
C ASN A 172 8.92 13.80 14.43
N LYS A 173 10.08 13.79 15.13
CA LYS A 173 10.73 12.55 15.57
C LYS A 173 9.87 11.75 16.53
N LEU A 174 9.18 12.45 17.44
CA LEU A 174 8.28 11.80 18.40
C LEU A 174 7.07 11.17 17.70
N VAL A 175 6.44 11.88 16.76
CA VAL A 175 5.34 11.37 15.91
C VAL A 175 5.78 10.12 15.12
N ASN A 176 6.96 10.18 14.48
CA ASN A 176 7.50 9.04 13.75
C ASN A 176 7.69 7.81 14.64
N ARG A 177 8.34 8.00 15.79
CA ARG A 177 8.59 6.93 16.77
C ARG A 177 7.27 6.28 17.22
N THR A 178 6.25 7.08 17.51
CA THR A 178 4.93 6.59 17.91
C THR A 178 4.28 5.72 16.83
N ALA A 179 4.45 6.08 15.55
CA ALA A 179 3.93 5.35 14.41
C ALA A 179 4.84 4.19 13.93
N GLY A 180 5.99 3.96 14.58
CA GLY A 180 6.96 2.94 14.17
C GLY A 180 7.57 3.21 12.79
N LEU A 181 7.91 4.49 12.52
CA LEU A 181 8.52 4.93 11.27
C LEU A 181 9.90 5.54 11.50
N ASP A 182 10.81 5.28 10.58
CA ASP A 182 12.08 5.96 10.48
C ASP A 182 11.99 7.31 9.74
N ALA A 183 13.06 8.06 9.79
CA ALA A 183 13.14 9.34 9.09
C ALA A 183 13.08 9.13 7.57
N GLY A 184 12.17 9.85 6.89
CA GLY A 184 11.98 9.77 5.45
C GLY A 184 10.93 8.73 4.99
N GLU A 185 10.49 7.80 5.84
CA GLU A 185 9.56 6.73 5.45
C GLU A 185 8.10 7.17 5.30
N ARG A 186 7.72 8.36 5.80
CA ARG A 186 6.32 8.83 5.71
C ARG A 186 5.79 8.86 4.27
N GLY A 187 6.66 9.15 3.30
CA GLY A 187 6.30 9.20 1.88
C GLY A 187 5.81 7.88 1.31
N SER A 188 6.36 6.77 1.77
CA SER A 188 6.07 5.40 1.31
C SER A 188 5.31 4.56 2.34
N ALA A 189 4.89 5.16 3.46
CA ALA A 189 4.20 4.44 4.53
C ALA A 189 2.91 3.79 4.04
N ALA A 190 2.72 2.51 4.36
CA ALA A 190 1.48 1.78 4.12
C ALA A 190 0.33 2.36 4.97
N LEU A 191 -0.91 2.10 4.56
CA LEU A 191 -2.10 2.70 5.15
C LEU A 191 -2.18 2.57 6.69
N PRO A 192 -1.88 1.43 7.33
CA PRO A 192 -1.92 1.33 8.79
C PRO A 192 -0.92 2.25 9.50
N LYS A 193 0.31 2.33 9.00
CA LYS A 193 1.34 3.24 9.54
C LYS A 193 0.98 4.71 9.28
N LEU A 194 0.41 5.01 8.11
CA LEU A 194 -0.07 6.36 7.79
C LEU A 194 -1.18 6.80 8.73
N ALA A 195 -2.14 5.93 9.03
CA ALA A 195 -3.21 6.19 9.98
C ALA A 195 -2.66 6.46 11.41
N ALA A 196 -1.65 5.70 11.83
CA ALA A 196 -0.97 5.92 13.10
C ALA A 196 -0.26 7.30 13.14
N VAL A 197 0.35 7.75 12.04
CA VAL A 197 0.93 9.09 11.93
C VAL A 197 -0.14 10.17 12.05
N ILE A 198 -1.27 10.03 11.33
CA ILE A 198 -2.37 10.99 11.36
C ILE A 198 -2.92 11.13 12.78
N LEU A 199 -3.16 10.01 13.46
CA LEU A 199 -3.62 10.00 14.84
C LEU A 199 -2.60 10.64 15.79
N ALA A 200 -1.31 10.32 15.62
CA ALA A 200 -0.23 10.91 16.42
C ALA A 200 -0.10 12.43 16.21
N GLN A 201 -0.24 12.91 14.96
CA GLN A 201 -0.24 14.35 14.66
C GLN A 201 -1.41 15.06 15.33
N SER A 202 -2.62 14.51 15.19
CA SER A 202 -3.84 15.09 15.80
C SER A 202 -3.75 15.13 17.33
N LEU A 203 -3.22 14.08 17.94
CA LEU A 203 -3.06 13.99 19.38
C LEU A 203 -1.98 14.95 19.90
N ALA A 204 -0.85 15.06 19.18
CA ALA A 204 0.20 16.02 19.50
C ALA A 204 -0.30 17.46 19.43
N ALA A 205 -0.97 17.84 18.33
CA ALA A 205 -1.57 19.16 18.15
C ALA A 205 -2.55 19.47 19.28
N ARG A 206 -3.43 18.52 19.62
CA ARG A 206 -4.39 18.70 20.72
C ARG A 206 -3.72 18.85 22.08
N ALA A 207 -2.68 18.07 22.37
CA ALA A 207 -1.96 18.15 23.64
C ALA A 207 -1.18 19.45 23.82
N MET A 208 -0.69 20.03 22.72
CA MET A 208 0.06 21.28 22.71
C MET A 208 -0.83 22.53 22.87
N ARG A 209 -2.13 22.43 22.56
CA ARG A 209 -3.06 23.56 22.68
C ARG A 209 -3.17 24.06 24.13
N GLY A 210 -3.06 25.38 24.30
CA GLY A 210 -3.14 26.02 25.61
C GLY A 210 -1.90 25.81 26.49
N ALA A 211 -0.79 25.35 25.92
CA ALA A 211 0.51 25.40 26.60
C ALA A 211 1.04 26.84 26.63
N GLY A 212 1.68 27.21 27.72
CA GLY A 212 2.26 28.56 27.88
C GLY A 212 3.51 28.80 27.04
N ASP A 213 4.25 27.73 26.74
CA ASP A 213 5.45 27.77 25.91
C ASP A 213 5.69 26.43 25.19
N HIS A 214 6.71 26.39 24.34
CA HIS A 214 7.07 25.22 23.56
C HIS A 214 7.65 24.07 24.41
N HIS A 215 8.22 24.32 25.58
CA HIS A 215 8.72 23.28 26.49
C HIS A 215 7.54 22.52 27.12
N GLU A 216 6.56 23.26 27.63
CA GLU A 216 5.33 22.68 28.16
C GLU A 216 4.57 21.95 27.09
N GLY A 217 4.41 22.56 25.90
CA GLY A 217 3.74 21.92 24.76
C GLY A 217 4.38 20.60 24.35
N PHE A 218 5.71 20.56 24.26
CA PHE A 218 6.45 19.34 23.96
C PHE A 218 6.29 18.27 25.06
N ALA A 219 6.34 18.65 26.33
CA ALA A 219 6.16 17.73 27.45
C ALA A 219 4.76 17.08 27.43
N ARG A 220 3.72 17.88 27.20
CA ARG A 220 2.33 17.39 27.06
C ARG A 220 2.18 16.45 25.86
N ALA A 221 2.72 16.83 24.70
CA ALA A 221 2.72 15.99 23.50
C ALA A 221 3.45 14.65 23.73
N LYS A 222 4.59 14.67 24.43
CA LYS A 222 5.36 13.47 24.76
C LYS A 222 4.56 12.49 25.61
N VAL A 223 3.84 12.95 26.62
CA VAL A 223 2.98 12.09 27.46
C VAL A 223 1.86 11.48 26.65
N ALA A 224 1.14 12.31 25.87
CA ALA A 224 0.02 11.86 25.06
C ALA A 224 0.46 10.82 24.00
N LEU A 225 1.57 11.05 23.33
CA LEU A 225 2.10 10.14 22.31
C LEU A 225 2.69 8.85 22.90
N HIS A 226 3.25 8.90 24.11
CA HIS A 226 3.67 7.68 24.79
C HIS A 226 2.47 6.76 25.12
N THR A 227 1.37 7.34 25.58
CA THR A 227 0.12 6.59 25.82
C THR A 227 -0.39 5.96 24.51
N LEU A 228 -0.41 6.72 23.41
CA LEU A 228 -0.80 6.18 22.10
C LEU A 228 0.13 5.05 21.67
N GLN A 229 1.43 5.20 21.81
CA GLN A 229 2.42 4.16 21.45
C GLN A 229 2.15 2.85 22.21
N SER A 230 1.89 2.93 23.51
CA SER A 230 1.55 1.77 24.33
C SER A 230 0.28 1.07 23.83
N LEU A 231 -0.76 1.84 23.46
CA LEU A 231 -2.00 1.28 22.89
C LEU A 231 -1.77 0.62 21.54
N LEU A 232 -0.98 1.22 20.66
CA LEU A 232 -0.65 0.65 19.35
C LEU A 232 0.17 -0.65 19.47
N GLN A 233 1.03 -0.77 20.48
CA GLN A 233 1.80 -1.98 20.75
C GLN A 233 0.91 -3.13 21.28
N LEU A 234 -0.09 -2.81 22.09
CA LEU A 234 -1.08 -3.78 22.57
C LEU A 234 -2.03 -4.27 21.47
N ALA A 235 -2.29 -3.44 20.45
CA ALA A 235 -3.14 -3.78 19.30
C ALA A 235 -2.37 -4.50 18.18
N GLY A 236 -1.06 -4.63 18.28
CA GLY A 236 -0.27 -5.40 17.32
C GLY A 236 -0.61 -6.90 17.39
N PRO A 237 -0.47 -7.67 16.29
CA PRO A 237 -0.65 -9.10 16.35
C PRO A 237 0.32 -9.66 17.39
N GLU A 238 -0.23 -10.30 18.41
CA GLU A 238 0.57 -11.01 19.40
C GLU A 238 1.46 -12.00 18.64
N GLY A 239 2.78 -11.78 18.72
CA GLY A 239 3.73 -12.72 18.18
C GLY A 239 3.47 -14.07 18.82
N HIS A 240 2.99 -15.03 18.06
CA HIS A 240 3.01 -16.43 18.45
C HIS A 240 4.48 -16.83 18.56
N GLY A 241 5.04 -16.57 19.74
CA GLY A 241 6.29 -17.12 20.18
C GLY A 241 5.98 -18.29 21.11
N ALA A 242 6.15 -19.48 20.63
CA ALA A 242 6.53 -20.66 21.39
C ALA A 242 6.98 -21.74 20.41
#